data_153df4aa8eb8427449cc621241b49dc0
#
_entry.id   153df4aa8eb8427449cc621241b49dc0
#
_cell.length_a   1.000
_cell.length_b   1.000
_cell.length_c   1.000
_cell.angle_alpha   90.00
_cell.angle_beta   90.00
_cell.angle_gamma   90.00
#
_symmetry.space_group_name_H-M   'P 1'
#
loop_
_entity.id
_entity.type
_entity.pdbx_description
1 polymer ?
#
loop_
_entity_poly.entity_id
_entity_poly.type
_entity_poly.pdbx_seq_one_letter_code
_entity_poly.pdbx_strand_id
1 'polypeptide(L)'
;MRQSVLFLYFNFVVKFSQLQQKPMEEILIYRILLWISLGGIILAISAVSVLLYMLRLRARTQRIMRSMANTRQNFFTNITHEFRTPLTVIIGMTTDLKEKYADKSNIKEFDAVLRNADNLLILVNQLLDIAKVNSAIGRPDWKHGDVMTLIRMSVENIRPYAVKKLIDLELASSSQNIMMDFVPDYISKIMINLLSNAVKFSDKGDTVSVLIGEESGNLVMTVSDTGIGMDSYDLEKIFEPFYQGDNSSERSGTGIGLPLVRQMCLAMKGKVEAYSIKGEGTSFIVTLPLRQHKSSFEESACHIEKDDSIYDITPDTSCPDKATILIVEDNEDVAEYIGHTLEDRFTLIFAQSGEHGLAKAEEYIPDLIISDVMMPGMDGYEMCRTIKSSEILNHIPVIIISARNEETDRMTGLKSGADAYLVKPFNPDELQVLTANMLKSKKILREKLHDALDKGKSSVPGLPGPEKAFVAKFHGIVMNGIADPEFNSEAISEKMFMSRSQLNRKVKAITDTDTATYIRNTRMQYAAQLLSASDTPIGEIVLQCGFESASHFSKTFRQHFNMTPSEYRRKKKS
;
A
#
# COMPACT_ATOMS: atom_id res chain seq x y z
N MET A 1 -10.00 -22.33 -50.14
CA MET A 1 -8.91 -23.31 -50.17
C MET A 1 -9.22 -24.53 -51.05
N ARG A 2 -10.35 -25.26 -50.92
CA ARG A 2 -10.64 -26.46 -51.76
C ARG A 2 -10.75 -26.17 -53.25
N GLN A 3 -11.36 -25.07 -53.70
CA GLN A 3 -11.50 -24.70 -55.12
C GLN A 3 -10.15 -24.33 -55.76
N SER A 4 -9.26 -23.68 -55.03
CA SER A 4 -7.92 -23.30 -55.52
C SER A 4 -7.03 -24.52 -55.72
N VAL A 5 -7.14 -25.57 -54.90
CA VAL A 5 -6.40 -26.81 -55.02
C VAL A 5 -6.92 -27.65 -56.21
N LEU A 6 -8.25 -27.66 -56.41
CA LEU A 6 -8.85 -28.35 -57.57
C LEU A 6 -8.46 -27.67 -58.89
N PHE A 7 -8.40 -26.36 -58.95
CA PHE A 7 -7.98 -25.58 -60.13
C PHE A 7 -6.51 -25.80 -60.46
N LEU A 8 -5.65 -25.86 -59.44
CA LEU A 8 -4.24 -26.20 -59.59
C LEU A 8 -4.04 -27.67 -60.08
N TYR A 9 -4.82 -28.59 -59.54
CA TYR A 9 -4.80 -30.00 -59.96
C TYR A 9 -5.29 -30.17 -61.41
N PHE A 10 -6.38 -29.51 -61.79
CA PHE A 10 -6.90 -29.54 -63.15
C PHE A 10 -5.92 -28.95 -64.16
N ASN A 11 -5.31 -27.80 -63.88
CA ASN A 11 -4.26 -27.22 -64.71
C ASN A 11 -2.99 -28.11 -64.82
N PHE A 12 -2.65 -28.81 -63.73
CA PHE A 12 -1.55 -29.76 -63.70
C PHE A 12 -1.84 -30.96 -64.62
N VAL A 13 -3.04 -31.53 -64.54
CA VAL A 13 -3.46 -32.67 -65.38
C VAL A 13 -3.52 -32.29 -66.87
N VAL A 14 -4.06 -31.14 -67.26
CA VAL A 14 -4.11 -30.62 -68.61
C VAL A 14 -2.70 -30.38 -69.18
N LYS A 15 -1.82 -29.74 -68.41
CA LYS A 15 -0.41 -29.56 -68.78
C LYS A 15 0.34 -30.89 -68.92
N PHE A 16 0.04 -31.88 -68.07
CA PHE A 16 0.64 -33.18 -68.11
C PHE A 16 0.23 -34.01 -69.40
N SER A 17 -1.02 -33.89 -69.85
CA SER A 17 -1.50 -34.51 -71.06
C SER A 17 -0.89 -33.87 -72.35
N GLN A 18 -0.60 -32.58 -72.34
CA GLN A 18 0.10 -31.88 -73.42
C GLN A 18 1.61 -32.24 -73.50
N LEU A 19 2.22 -32.69 -72.41
CA LEU A 19 3.60 -33.11 -72.34
C LEU A 19 3.85 -34.46 -73.00
N GLN A 20 2.85 -35.34 -73.19
CA GLN A 20 2.99 -36.63 -73.86
C GLN A 20 3.20 -36.53 -75.39
N GLN A 21 3.00 -35.36 -75.98
CA GLN A 21 3.20 -35.14 -77.45
C GLN A 21 4.55 -34.46 -77.78
N LYS A 22 5.45 -34.23 -76.82
CA LYS A 22 6.74 -33.57 -77.00
C LYS A 22 7.88 -34.56 -77.17
N PRO A 23 8.98 -34.18 -77.84
CA PRO A 23 10.15 -35.05 -78.01
C PRO A 23 10.76 -35.43 -76.65
N MET A 24 11.31 -36.67 -76.60
CA MET A 24 11.74 -37.34 -75.36
C MET A 24 12.75 -36.50 -74.51
N GLU A 25 13.56 -35.66 -75.11
CA GLU A 25 14.54 -34.80 -74.45
C GLU A 25 13.87 -33.65 -73.63
N GLU A 26 12.83 -33.04 -74.20
CA GLU A 26 12.08 -32.01 -73.48
C GLU A 26 11.36 -32.57 -72.25
N ILE A 27 10.82 -33.78 -72.33
CA ILE A 27 10.16 -34.47 -71.23
C ILE A 27 11.13 -34.74 -70.06
N LEU A 28 12.38 -35.09 -70.39
CA LEU A 28 13.41 -35.33 -69.38
C LEU A 28 13.79 -34.06 -68.63
N ILE A 29 13.92 -32.92 -69.33
CA ILE A 29 14.23 -31.61 -68.70
C ILE A 29 13.11 -31.21 -67.77
N TYR A 30 11.83 -31.35 -68.14
CA TYR A 30 10.70 -31.04 -67.29
C TYR A 30 10.64 -31.93 -66.05
N ARG A 31 10.97 -33.20 -66.12
CA ARG A 31 11.07 -34.10 -64.96
C ARG A 31 12.20 -33.71 -64.04
N ILE A 32 13.37 -33.33 -64.54
CA ILE A 32 14.47 -32.84 -63.68
C ILE A 32 14.09 -31.53 -62.96
N LEU A 33 13.50 -30.58 -63.67
CA LEU A 33 13.04 -29.33 -63.08
C LEU A 33 11.95 -29.55 -61.97
N LEU A 34 11.04 -30.51 -62.23
CA LEU A 34 10.02 -30.92 -61.28
C LEU A 34 10.64 -31.47 -59.96
N TRP A 35 11.64 -32.40 -60.14
CA TRP A 35 12.33 -32.95 -58.96
C TRP A 35 13.15 -31.94 -58.21
N ILE A 36 13.79 -30.97 -58.88
CA ILE A 36 14.51 -29.85 -58.23
C ILE A 36 13.54 -28.96 -57.49
N SER A 37 12.39 -28.61 -58.07
CA SER A 37 11.39 -27.80 -57.43
C SER A 37 10.76 -28.51 -56.20
N LEU A 38 10.46 -29.82 -56.33
CA LEU A 38 9.93 -30.63 -55.23
C LEU A 38 10.96 -30.74 -54.08
N GLY A 39 12.23 -30.95 -54.41
CA GLY A 39 13.33 -30.96 -53.45
C GLY A 39 13.47 -29.63 -52.73
N GLY A 40 13.37 -28.51 -53.46
CA GLY A 40 13.37 -27.15 -52.87
C GLY A 40 12.22 -26.92 -51.91
N ILE A 41 11.01 -27.38 -52.25
CA ILE A 41 9.83 -27.27 -51.38
C ILE A 41 10.01 -28.11 -50.11
N ILE A 42 10.50 -29.34 -50.21
CA ILE A 42 10.75 -30.22 -49.06
C ILE A 42 11.79 -29.59 -48.12
N LEU A 43 12.86 -29.02 -48.71
CA LEU A 43 13.92 -28.35 -47.93
C LEU A 43 13.40 -27.08 -47.22
N ALA A 44 12.54 -26.29 -47.87
CA ALA A 44 11.89 -25.14 -47.28
C ALA A 44 10.95 -25.53 -46.12
N ILE A 45 10.13 -26.58 -46.31
CA ILE A 45 9.23 -27.10 -45.24
C ILE A 45 10.05 -27.61 -44.05
N SER A 46 11.15 -28.32 -44.29
CA SER A 46 12.06 -28.79 -43.25
C SER A 46 12.68 -27.62 -42.47
N ALA A 47 13.18 -26.60 -43.18
CA ALA A 47 13.75 -25.41 -42.55
C ALA A 47 12.74 -24.65 -41.68
N VAL A 48 11.50 -24.47 -42.17
CA VAL A 48 10.41 -23.87 -41.41
C VAL A 48 10.05 -24.70 -40.17
N SER A 49 10.01 -26.04 -40.31
CA SER A 49 9.72 -26.94 -39.20
C SER A 49 10.79 -26.88 -38.11
N VAL A 50 12.08 -26.85 -38.50
CA VAL A 50 13.20 -26.68 -37.55
C VAL A 50 13.14 -25.32 -36.88
N LEU A 51 12.84 -24.23 -37.59
CA LEU A 51 12.69 -22.90 -37.04
C LEU A 51 11.54 -22.84 -36.00
N LEU A 52 10.38 -23.40 -36.34
CA LEU A 52 9.23 -23.48 -35.44
C LEU A 52 9.55 -24.31 -34.19
N TYR A 53 10.29 -25.41 -34.34
CA TYR A 53 10.75 -26.21 -33.21
C TYR A 53 11.70 -25.42 -32.28
N MET A 54 12.67 -24.72 -32.87
CA MET A 54 13.59 -23.86 -32.10
C MET A 54 12.87 -22.72 -31.37
N LEU A 55 11.89 -22.08 -32.01
CA LEU A 55 11.07 -21.06 -31.39
C LEU A 55 10.23 -21.61 -30.20
N ARG A 56 9.66 -22.81 -30.37
CA ARG A 56 8.93 -23.51 -29.30
C ARG A 56 9.83 -23.88 -28.13
N LEU A 57 11.04 -24.37 -28.40
CA LEU A 57 12.05 -24.66 -27.37
C LEU A 57 12.42 -23.39 -26.58
N ARG A 58 12.75 -22.29 -27.28
CA ARG A 58 13.06 -21.00 -26.63
C ARG A 58 11.90 -20.52 -25.76
N ALA A 59 10.67 -20.58 -26.25
CA ALA A 59 9.48 -20.18 -25.48
C ALA A 59 9.26 -21.07 -24.25
N ARG A 60 9.52 -22.40 -24.34
CA ARG A 60 9.45 -23.29 -23.17
C ARG A 60 10.53 -22.97 -22.13
N THR A 61 11.77 -22.79 -22.55
CA THR A 61 12.89 -22.45 -21.67
C THR A 61 12.63 -21.12 -20.96
N GLN A 62 12.15 -20.11 -21.67
CA GLN A 62 11.78 -18.83 -21.07
C GLN A 62 10.63 -18.95 -20.05
N ARG A 63 9.62 -19.79 -20.32
CA ARG A 63 8.52 -20.03 -19.35
C ARG A 63 9.03 -20.72 -18.09
N ILE A 64 9.89 -21.73 -18.23
CA ILE A 64 10.47 -22.44 -17.08
C ILE A 64 11.34 -21.48 -16.26
N MET A 65 12.21 -20.69 -16.91
CA MET A 65 13.04 -19.70 -16.20
C MET A 65 12.19 -18.66 -15.49
N ARG A 66 11.13 -18.13 -16.10
CA ARG A 66 10.20 -17.20 -15.45
C ARG A 66 9.48 -17.85 -14.27
N SER A 67 9.01 -19.09 -14.41
CA SER A 67 8.36 -19.81 -13.32
C SER A 67 9.31 -20.03 -12.14
N MET A 68 10.55 -20.46 -12.39
CA MET A 68 11.57 -20.63 -11.34
C MET A 68 11.91 -19.31 -10.65
N ALA A 69 12.03 -18.22 -11.42
CA ALA A 69 12.28 -16.90 -10.87
C ALA A 69 11.11 -16.41 -9.98
N ASN A 70 9.86 -16.62 -10.42
CA ASN A 70 8.67 -16.29 -9.63
C ASN A 70 8.61 -17.11 -8.33
N THR A 71 8.84 -18.42 -8.40
CA THR A 71 8.85 -19.31 -7.24
C THR A 71 9.92 -18.87 -6.24
N ARG A 72 11.12 -18.51 -6.72
CA ARG A 72 12.21 -18.02 -5.89
C ARG A 72 11.85 -16.69 -5.22
N GLN A 73 11.25 -15.76 -5.93
CA GLN A 73 10.82 -14.46 -5.38
C GLN A 73 9.73 -14.63 -4.32
N ASN A 74 8.69 -15.43 -4.61
CA ASN A 74 7.63 -15.73 -3.65
C ASN A 74 8.17 -16.39 -2.38
N PHE A 75 9.13 -17.31 -2.53
CA PHE A 75 9.81 -17.95 -1.42
C PHE A 75 10.52 -16.93 -0.51
N PHE A 76 11.32 -16.01 -1.09
CA PHE A 76 11.99 -14.98 -0.29
C PHE A 76 11.02 -13.99 0.34
N THR A 77 9.95 -13.62 -0.37
CA THR A 77 8.91 -12.72 0.16
C THR A 77 8.20 -13.34 1.36
N ASN A 78 7.79 -14.62 1.25
CA ASN A 78 7.12 -15.34 2.33
C ASN A 78 8.03 -15.54 3.53
N ILE A 79 9.28 -15.98 3.33
CA ILE A 79 10.25 -16.13 4.42
C ILE A 79 10.47 -14.81 5.17
N THR A 80 10.56 -13.70 4.44
CA THR A 80 10.73 -12.39 5.09
C THR A 80 9.53 -12.03 5.96
N HIS A 81 8.33 -12.30 5.47
CA HIS A 81 7.12 -12.07 6.26
C HIS A 81 7.15 -12.93 7.54
N GLU A 82 7.49 -14.21 7.41
CA GLU A 82 7.59 -15.12 8.55
C GLU A 82 8.69 -14.76 9.57
N PHE A 83 9.78 -14.11 9.15
CA PHE A 83 10.78 -13.57 10.09
C PHE A 83 10.38 -12.24 10.71
N ARG A 84 9.70 -11.37 9.96
CA ARG A 84 9.33 -10.03 10.43
C ARG A 84 8.26 -10.10 11.53
N THR A 85 7.34 -11.05 11.42
CA THR A 85 6.25 -11.27 12.39
C THR A 85 6.79 -11.55 13.81
N PRO A 86 7.61 -12.59 14.09
CA PRO A 86 8.15 -12.82 15.43
C PRO A 86 9.07 -11.68 15.90
N LEU A 87 9.80 -11.01 14.97
CA LEU A 87 10.61 -9.85 15.34
C LEU A 87 9.74 -8.67 15.80
N THR A 88 8.57 -8.45 15.19
CA THR A 88 7.61 -7.44 15.63
C THR A 88 7.18 -7.69 17.08
N VAL A 89 6.87 -8.94 17.43
CA VAL A 89 6.49 -9.33 18.79
C VAL A 89 7.67 -9.13 19.76
N ILE A 90 8.87 -9.59 19.40
CA ILE A 90 10.08 -9.45 20.24
C ILE A 90 10.37 -7.96 20.51
N ILE A 91 10.37 -7.12 19.47
CA ILE A 91 10.61 -5.68 19.60
C ILE A 91 9.53 -5.03 20.46
N GLY A 92 8.25 -5.31 20.18
CA GLY A 92 7.12 -4.75 20.90
C GLY A 92 7.12 -5.12 22.37
N MET A 93 7.15 -6.43 22.68
CA MET A 93 7.17 -6.90 24.08
C MET A 93 8.40 -6.42 24.86
N THR A 94 9.57 -6.33 24.21
CA THR A 94 10.79 -5.84 24.87
C THR A 94 10.69 -4.34 25.15
N THR A 95 10.07 -3.58 24.25
CA THR A 95 9.82 -2.14 24.46
C THR A 95 8.87 -1.92 25.63
N ASP A 96 7.76 -2.64 25.69
CA ASP A 96 6.79 -2.58 26.79
C ASP A 96 7.41 -2.97 28.14
N LEU A 97 8.21 -4.05 28.16
CA LEU A 97 8.93 -4.48 29.36
C LEU A 97 9.95 -3.43 29.82
N LYS A 98 10.64 -2.77 28.90
CA LYS A 98 11.60 -1.70 29.21
C LYS A 98 10.90 -0.51 29.85
N GLU A 99 9.72 -0.13 29.36
CA GLU A 99 8.90 0.97 29.94
C GLU A 99 8.32 0.59 31.29
N LYS A 100 7.76 -0.63 31.42
CA LYS A 100 7.09 -1.13 32.63
C LYS A 100 8.07 -1.41 33.79
N TYR A 101 9.29 -1.83 33.48
CA TYR A 101 10.31 -2.18 34.47
C TYR A 101 11.56 -1.29 34.38
N ALA A 102 11.35 0.03 34.27
CA ALA A 102 12.41 1.05 34.14
C ALA A 102 13.41 1.12 35.32
N ASP A 103 13.44 0.13 36.20
CA ASP A 103 14.43 0.02 37.27
C ASP A 103 15.81 -0.28 36.69
N LYS A 104 16.80 0.54 37.06
CA LYS A 104 18.10 0.76 36.38
C LYS A 104 18.99 -0.49 36.11
N SER A 105 18.66 -1.66 36.62
CA SER A 105 19.52 -2.85 36.46
C SER A 105 19.34 -3.57 35.11
N ASN A 106 18.16 -3.58 34.52
CA ASN A 106 17.83 -4.43 33.36
C ASN A 106 17.72 -3.66 32.03
N ILE A 107 17.81 -2.33 32.02
CA ILE A 107 17.68 -1.50 30.80
C ILE A 107 18.71 -1.87 29.74
N LYS A 108 19.97 -2.17 30.15
CA LYS A 108 21.03 -2.56 29.22
C LYS A 108 20.75 -3.88 28.49
N GLU A 109 20.07 -4.81 29.16
CA GLU A 109 19.70 -6.12 28.63
C GLU A 109 18.56 -5.99 27.62
N PHE A 110 17.53 -5.20 27.94
CA PHE A 110 16.45 -4.87 26.99
C PHE A 110 16.99 -4.13 25.75
N ASP A 111 17.87 -3.16 25.94
CA ASP A 111 18.53 -2.46 24.82
C ASP A 111 19.37 -3.42 23.95
N ALA A 112 19.96 -4.46 24.54
CA ALA A 112 20.69 -5.46 23.78
C ALA A 112 19.75 -6.35 22.96
N VAL A 113 18.61 -6.77 23.51
CA VAL A 113 17.59 -7.54 22.77
C VAL A 113 17.02 -6.73 21.63
N LEU A 114 16.62 -5.47 21.87
CA LEU A 114 16.10 -4.58 20.84
C LEU A 114 17.11 -4.38 19.70
N ARG A 115 18.37 -4.04 20.04
CA ARG A 115 19.42 -3.89 19.00
C ARG A 115 19.62 -5.16 18.17
N ASN A 116 19.57 -6.34 18.77
CA ASN A 116 19.72 -7.59 18.02
C ASN A 116 18.49 -7.89 17.13
N ALA A 117 17.28 -7.60 17.61
CA ALA A 117 16.06 -7.73 16.82
C ALA A 117 16.05 -6.77 15.62
N ASP A 118 16.44 -5.51 15.82
CA ASP A 118 16.59 -4.52 14.73
C ASP A 118 17.64 -4.96 13.70
N ASN A 119 18.79 -5.49 14.16
CA ASN A 119 19.82 -6.02 13.28
C ASN A 119 19.32 -7.20 12.44
N LEU A 120 18.55 -8.11 13.03
CA LEU A 120 17.94 -9.24 12.31
C LEU A 120 16.93 -8.72 11.26
N LEU A 121 16.12 -7.73 11.60
CA LEU A 121 15.18 -7.11 10.67
C LEU A 121 15.89 -6.48 9.47
N ILE A 122 16.98 -5.76 9.70
CA ILE A 122 17.82 -5.19 8.64
C ILE A 122 18.37 -6.30 7.73
N LEU A 123 18.88 -7.40 8.29
CA LEU A 123 19.37 -8.56 7.54
C LEU A 123 18.30 -9.17 6.64
N VAL A 124 17.12 -9.40 7.20
CA VAL A 124 15.97 -9.97 6.47
C VAL A 124 15.56 -9.08 5.31
N ASN A 125 15.47 -7.76 5.53
CA ASN A 125 15.13 -6.79 4.48
C ASN A 125 16.20 -6.74 3.37
N GLN A 126 17.49 -6.78 3.72
CA GLN A 126 18.59 -6.80 2.75
C GLN A 126 18.61 -8.09 1.90
N LEU A 127 18.30 -9.25 2.50
CA LEU A 127 18.14 -10.51 1.76
C LEU A 127 17.01 -10.43 0.73
N LEU A 128 15.89 -9.80 1.10
CA LEU A 128 14.79 -9.52 0.16
C LEU A 128 15.23 -8.66 -1.01
N ASP A 129 15.93 -7.57 -0.72
CA ASP A 129 16.40 -6.64 -1.75
C ASP A 129 17.31 -7.34 -2.76
N ILE A 130 18.24 -8.20 -2.29
CA ILE A 130 19.06 -9.04 -3.18
C ILE A 130 18.19 -9.98 -4.03
N ALA A 131 17.19 -10.61 -3.42
CA ALA A 131 16.31 -11.53 -4.14
C ALA A 131 15.49 -10.82 -5.21
N LYS A 132 15.01 -9.60 -4.92
CA LYS A 132 14.25 -8.75 -5.86
C LYS A 132 15.10 -8.28 -7.05
N VAL A 133 16.31 -7.79 -6.78
CA VAL A 133 17.22 -7.31 -7.84
C VAL A 133 17.67 -8.45 -8.75
N ASN A 134 17.91 -9.66 -8.21
CA ASN A 134 18.29 -10.85 -8.97
C ASN A 134 17.13 -11.53 -9.71
N SER A 135 15.88 -11.27 -9.32
CA SER A 135 14.72 -11.79 -10.02
C SER A 135 14.37 -10.85 -11.18
N ALA A 136 14.55 -11.29 -12.41
CA ALA A 136 14.15 -10.55 -13.63
C ALA A 136 12.66 -10.18 -13.72
N ILE A 137 11.88 -10.33 -12.65
CA ILE A 137 10.41 -10.25 -12.60
C ILE A 137 9.93 -8.93 -11.98
N GLY A 138 10.68 -8.33 -11.07
CA GLY A 138 10.43 -6.95 -10.68
C GLY A 138 10.89 -6.05 -11.82
N ARG A 139 9.98 -5.51 -12.64
CA ARG A 139 10.34 -4.44 -13.56
C ARG A 139 10.80 -3.28 -12.68
N PRO A 140 12.10 -2.89 -12.70
CA PRO A 140 12.53 -1.72 -11.95
C PRO A 140 11.68 -0.52 -12.39
N ASP A 141 11.22 0.27 -11.45
CA ASP A 141 10.45 1.50 -11.74
C ASP A 141 11.41 2.56 -12.26
N TRP A 142 11.64 2.52 -13.58
CA TRP A 142 12.52 3.46 -14.25
C TRP A 142 11.85 4.83 -14.33
N LYS A 143 12.55 5.85 -13.89
CA LYS A 143 12.15 7.26 -14.03
C LYS A 143 13.23 8.03 -14.81
N HIS A 144 12.78 9.04 -15.55
CA HIS A 144 13.66 10.04 -16.15
C HIS A 144 13.55 11.33 -15.32
N GLY A 145 14.66 11.87 -14.85
CA GLY A 145 14.62 13.05 -14.01
C GLY A 145 15.98 13.47 -13.47
N ASP A 146 15.99 14.48 -12.61
CA ASP A 146 17.18 14.97 -11.93
C ASP A 146 17.57 14.07 -10.77
N VAL A 147 18.66 13.32 -10.94
CA VAL A 147 19.18 12.40 -9.91
C VAL A 147 19.84 13.16 -8.75
N MET A 148 20.29 14.40 -8.94
CA MET A 148 20.98 15.20 -7.92
C MET A 148 20.09 15.47 -6.71
N THR A 149 18.79 15.62 -6.91
CA THR A 149 17.81 15.81 -5.82
C THR A 149 17.85 14.64 -4.84
N LEU A 150 17.81 13.39 -5.32
CA LEU A 150 17.88 12.19 -4.47
C LEU A 150 19.22 12.02 -3.77
N ILE A 151 20.32 12.35 -4.47
CA ILE A 151 21.66 12.27 -3.89
C ILE A 151 21.80 13.28 -2.75
N ARG A 152 21.38 14.53 -2.94
CA ARG A 152 21.38 15.56 -1.88
C ARG A 152 20.55 15.13 -0.68
N MET A 153 19.32 14.63 -0.89
CA MET A 153 18.48 14.11 0.18
C MET A 153 19.16 12.97 0.95
N SER A 154 19.84 12.05 0.27
CA SER A 154 20.56 10.95 0.91
C SER A 154 21.73 11.43 1.76
N VAL A 155 22.48 12.43 1.30
CA VAL A 155 23.58 13.04 2.07
C VAL A 155 23.04 13.77 3.30
N GLU A 156 21.98 14.56 3.16
CA GLU A 156 21.37 15.28 4.30
C GLU A 156 20.78 14.32 5.35
N ASN A 157 20.24 13.19 4.94
CA ASN A 157 19.73 12.16 5.87
C ASN A 157 20.85 11.53 6.73
N ILE A 158 22.08 11.45 6.23
CA ILE A 158 23.24 10.90 6.96
C ILE A 158 23.97 11.98 7.79
N ARG A 159 23.84 13.26 7.46
CA ARG A 159 24.52 14.38 8.14
C ARG A 159 24.38 14.37 9.68
N PRO A 160 23.20 14.13 10.29
CA PRO A 160 23.07 14.07 11.76
C PRO A 160 23.96 13.00 12.39
N TYR A 161 24.14 11.85 11.71
CA TYR A 161 24.99 10.75 12.21
C TYR A 161 26.48 11.11 12.09
N ALA A 162 26.90 11.77 11.01
CA ALA A 162 28.25 12.27 10.84
C ALA A 162 28.59 13.33 11.90
N VAL A 163 27.70 14.31 12.12
CA VAL A 163 27.85 15.35 13.16
C VAL A 163 27.97 14.74 14.55
N LYS A 164 27.13 13.73 14.88
CA LYS A 164 27.19 13.03 16.18
C LYS A 164 28.53 12.35 16.41
N LYS A 165 29.17 11.84 15.36
CA LYS A 165 30.52 11.25 15.39
C LYS A 165 31.64 12.26 15.26
N LEU A 166 31.38 13.54 15.03
CA LEU A 166 32.34 14.60 14.75
C LEU A 166 33.17 14.33 13.46
N ILE A 167 32.49 13.81 12.42
CA ILE A 167 33.01 13.56 11.09
C ILE A 167 32.57 14.73 10.18
N ASP A 168 33.48 15.25 9.35
CA ASP A 168 33.16 16.25 8.35
C ASP A 168 32.55 15.58 7.10
N LEU A 169 31.35 16.03 6.67
CA LEU A 169 30.64 15.47 5.51
C LEU A 169 30.47 16.51 4.43
N GLU A 170 31.21 16.32 3.32
CA GLU A 170 31.25 17.24 2.18
C GLU A 170 30.54 16.66 0.95
N LEU A 171 29.80 17.50 0.21
CA LEU A 171 29.21 17.16 -1.08
C LEU A 171 29.69 18.18 -2.12
N ALA A 172 30.38 17.71 -3.14
CA ALA A 172 30.77 18.50 -4.31
C ALA A 172 30.20 17.89 -5.60
N SER A 173 29.71 18.72 -6.49
CA SER A 173 29.18 18.30 -7.78
C SER A 173 29.66 19.22 -8.90
N SER A 174 29.99 18.64 -10.06
CA SER A 174 30.35 19.40 -11.26
C SER A 174 29.15 20.10 -11.91
N SER A 175 27.93 19.67 -11.61
CA SER A 175 26.66 20.20 -12.16
C SER A 175 25.59 20.30 -11.07
N GLN A 176 24.73 21.32 -11.17
CA GLN A 176 23.62 21.48 -10.23
C GLN A 176 22.54 20.43 -10.42
N ASN A 177 22.24 20.04 -11.67
CA ASN A 177 21.23 19.07 -12.06
C ASN A 177 21.84 18.10 -13.06
N ILE A 178 21.55 16.82 -12.94
CA ILE A 178 21.97 15.75 -13.87
C ILE A 178 20.73 14.94 -14.25
N MET A 179 20.31 15.10 -15.51
CA MET A 179 19.15 14.40 -16.05
C MET A 179 19.55 13.02 -16.56
N MET A 180 18.94 11.97 -16.00
CA MET A 180 19.21 10.58 -16.41
C MET A 180 18.00 9.66 -16.26
N ASP A 181 18.11 8.46 -16.85
CA ASP A 181 17.19 7.36 -16.60
C ASP A 181 17.70 6.54 -15.41
N PHE A 182 16.91 6.42 -14.35
CA PHE A 182 17.32 5.73 -13.13
C PHE A 182 16.15 5.09 -12.40
N VAL A 183 16.44 4.22 -11.43
CA VAL A 183 15.49 3.64 -10.49
C VAL A 183 15.68 4.35 -9.14
N PRO A 184 14.72 5.19 -8.68
CA PRO A 184 14.89 6.01 -7.47
C PRO A 184 15.28 5.21 -6.23
N ASP A 185 14.62 4.09 -5.99
CA ASP A 185 14.91 3.19 -4.86
C ASP A 185 16.35 2.64 -4.90
N TYR A 186 16.86 2.31 -6.09
CA TYR A 186 18.25 1.82 -6.22
C TYR A 186 19.27 2.90 -5.92
N ILE A 187 19.08 4.12 -6.44
CA ILE A 187 19.98 5.24 -6.16
C ILE A 187 20.01 5.55 -4.66
N SER A 188 18.83 5.64 -4.01
CA SER A 188 18.74 5.90 -2.57
C SER A 188 19.45 4.81 -1.75
N LYS A 189 19.22 3.53 -2.06
CA LYS A 189 19.85 2.40 -1.36
C LYS A 189 21.37 2.35 -1.60
N ILE A 190 21.85 2.63 -2.82
CA ILE A 190 23.29 2.74 -3.11
C ILE A 190 23.92 3.82 -2.24
N MET A 191 23.34 5.03 -2.24
CA MET A 191 23.88 6.16 -1.49
C MET A 191 23.88 5.89 0.03
N ILE A 192 22.77 5.39 0.58
CA ILE A 192 22.66 5.08 2.01
C ILE A 192 23.68 4.01 2.42
N ASN A 193 23.85 2.94 1.64
CA ASN A 193 24.83 1.89 1.95
C ASN A 193 26.27 2.42 1.92
N LEU A 194 26.65 3.20 0.91
CA LEU A 194 27.99 3.74 0.81
C LEU A 194 28.27 4.78 1.90
N LEU A 195 27.37 5.74 2.12
CA LEU A 195 27.50 6.79 3.13
C LEU A 195 27.50 6.23 4.56
N SER A 196 26.61 5.28 4.86
CA SER A 196 26.58 4.64 6.18
C SER A 196 27.86 3.86 6.46
N ASN A 197 28.44 3.20 5.46
CA ASN A 197 29.74 2.54 5.59
C ASN A 197 30.86 3.56 5.82
N ALA A 198 30.93 4.63 5.04
CA ALA A 198 31.92 5.69 5.20
C ALA A 198 31.89 6.28 6.62
N VAL A 199 30.70 6.69 7.11
CA VAL A 199 30.55 7.21 8.49
C VAL A 199 30.84 6.15 9.55
N LYS A 200 30.51 4.89 9.31
CA LYS A 200 30.73 3.79 10.23
C LYS A 200 32.20 3.50 10.46
N PHE A 201 33.00 3.48 9.37
CA PHE A 201 34.42 3.13 9.41
C PHE A 201 35.36 4.32 9.59
N SER A 202 34.84 5.54 9.67
CA SER A 202 35.56 6.75 10.03
C SER A 202 35.52 7.00 11.54
N ASP A 203 36.53 7.66 12.07
CA ASP A 203 36.66 8.10 13.45
C ASP A 203 36.46 9.63 13.59
N LYS A 204 36.52 10.14 14.81
CA LYS A 204 36.40 11.56 15.09
C LYS A 204 37.50 12.38 14.40
N GLY A 205 37.12 13.37 13.62
CA GLY A 205 38.01 14.24 12.88
C GLY A 205 38.29 13.79 11.46
N ASP A 206 37.77 12.61 11.05
CA ASP A 206 37.83 12.15 9.67
C ASP A 206 36.90 12.94 8.77
N THR A 207 37.13 12.83 7.46
CA THR A 207 36.30 13.45 6.42
C THR A 207 35.66 12.39 5.55
N VAL A 208 34.37 12.57 5.25
CA VAL A 208 33.65 11.81 4.25
C VAL A 208 33.27 12.76 3.11
N SER A 209 33.75 12.49 1.91
CA SER A 209 33.50 13.31 0.72
C SER A 209 32.67 12.57 -0.31
N VAL A 210 31.71 13.29 -0.89
CA VAL A 210 30.86 12.81 -1.99
C VAL A 210 31.12 13.68 -3.19
N LEU A 211 31.69 13.11 -4.26
CA LEU A 211 31.94 13.80 -5.51
C LEU A 211 31.03 13.25 -6.61
N ILE A 212 30.30 14.15 -7.26
CA ILE A 212 29.37 13.79 -8.33
C ILE A 212 29.78 14.48 -9.61
N GLY A 213 29.91 13.71 -10.68
CA GLY A 213 30.29 14.24 -12.00
C GLY A 213 29.61 13.49 -13.14
N GLU A 214 29.68 14.08 -14.32
CA GLU A 214 29.26 13.48 -15.58
C GLU A 214 30.50 13.29 -16.46
N GLU A 215 30.79 12.03 -16.82
CA GLU A 215 31.92 11.67 -17.66
C GLU A 215 31.50 10.73 -18.77
N SER A 216 31.81 11.10 -20.01
CA SER A 216 31.59 10.23 -21.20
C SER A 216 30.18 9.66 -21.32
N GLY A 217 29.15 10.43 -20.94
CA GLY A 217 27.76 10.01 -20.98
C GLY A 217 27.34 9.09 -19.82
N ASN A 218 28.13 9.08 -18.74
CA ASN A 218 27.83 8.34 -17.51
C ASN A 218 27.80 9.31 -16.32
N LEU A 219 26.93 9.01 -15.36
CA LEU A 219 27.02 9.55 -14.01
C LEU A 219 28.15 8.84 -13.28
N VAL A 220 29.07 9.59 -12.68
CA VAL A 220 30.13 9.09 -11.82
C VAL A 220 29.90 9.63 -10.40
N MET A 221 29.69 8.74 -9.45
CA MET A 221 29.50 9.06 -8.03
C MET A 221 30.66 8.44 -7.25
N THR A 222 31.44 9.28 -6.56
CA THR A 222 32.54 8.83 -5.69
C THR A 222 32.22 9.17 -4.25
N VAL A 223 32.19 8.15 -3.39
CA VAL A 223 32.07 8.30 -1.94
C VAL A 223 33.40 7.87 -1.33
N SER A 224 34.12 8.82 -0.70
CA SER A 224 35.44 8.58 -0.10
C SER A 224 35.41 8.92 1.38
N ASP A 225 36.13 8.13 2.17
CA ASP A 225 36.38 8.37 3.59
C ASP A 225 37.88 8.34 3.90
N THR A 226 38.29 9.02 4.95
CA THR A 226 39.66 9.01 5.47
C THR A 226 39.79 8.09 6.69
N GLY A 227 38.92 7.09 6.80
CA GLY A 227 38.86 6.16 7.93
C GLY A 227 39.93 5.08 7.92
N ILE A 228 39.65 3.95 8.55
CA ILE A 228 40.63 2.88 8.80
C ILE A 228 41.15 2.19 7.53
N GLY A 229 40.47 2.30 6.39
CA GLY A 229 40.79 1.61 5.15
C GLY A 229 40.78 0.08 5.27
N MET A 230 41.13 -0.58 4.16
CA MET A 230 41.15 -2.04 4.03
C MET A 230 42.47 -2.51 3.41
N ASP A 231 42.87 -3.74 3.71
CA ASP A 231 43.97 -4.38 3.00
C ASP A 231 43.49 -5.01 1.67
N SER A 232 44.46 -5.45 0.85
CA SER A 232 44.16 -6.00 -0.49
C SER A 232 43.31 -7.28 -0.45
N TYR A 233 43.45 -8.08 0.59
CA TYR A 233 42.70 -9.33 0.74
C TYR A 233 41.21 -9.06 1.04
N ASP A 234 40.95 -8.12 1.95
CA ASP A 234 39.58 -7.66 2.26
C ASP A 234 38.94 -7.01 1.03
N LEU A 235 39.70 -6.13 0.32
CA LEU A 235 39.21 -5.39 -0.84
C LEU A 235 38.71 -6.29 -1.98
N GLU A 236 39.32 -7.45 -2.20
CA GLU A 236 38.88 -8.43 -3.20
C GLU A 236 37.51 -9.07 -2.83
N LYS A 237 37.18 -9.17 -1.54
CA LYS A 237 36.04 -9.92 -1.01
C LYS A 237 34.87 -9.07 -0.54
N ILE A 238 35.00 -7.75 -0.41
CA ILE A 238 33.96 -6.88 0.15
C ILE A 238 32.62 -6.93 -0.60
N PHE A 239 32.62 -7.42 -1.85
CA PHE A 239 31.40 -7.62 -2.64
C PHE A 239 30.84 -9.05 -2.57
N GLU A 240 31.45 -9.93 -1.78
CA GLU A 240 30.91 -11.28 -1.51
C GLU A 240 29.84 -11.19 -0.41
N PRO A 241 28.69 -11.88 -0.56
CA PRO A 241 27.65 -11.88 0.47
C PRO A 241 28.16 -12.43 1.80
N PHE A 242 27.78 -11.76 2.90
CA PHE A 242 28.14 -12.11 4.29
C PHE A 242 29.63 -11.95 4.64
N TYR A 243 30.45 -11.42 3.75
CA TYR A 243 31.85 -11.17 4.04
C TYR A 243 32.01 -9.96 4.99
N GLN A 244 32.86 -10.14 6.01
CA GLN A 244 33.26 -9.12 7.00
C GLN A 244 34.75 -9.29 7.25
N GLY A 245 35.52 -8.21 7.14
CA GLY A 245 36.96 -8.23 7.42
C GLY A 245 37.27 -8.41 8.92
N ASP A 246 38.46 -8.87 9.24
CA ASP A 246 38.89 -9.23 10.60
C ASP A 246 38.79 -8.11 11.66
N ASN A 247 38.77 -6.84 11.23
CA ASN A 247 38.65 -5.67 12.13
C ASN A 247 37.20 -5.29 12.46
N SER A 248 36.21 -6.11 12.08
CA SER A 248 34.77 -5.83 12.23
C SER A 248 34.20 -6.16 13.60
N SER A 249 34.95 -6.80 14.52
CA SER A 249 34.44 -7.26 15.82
C SER A 249 33.89 -6.16 16.74
N GLU A 250 34.32 -4.89 16.58
CA GLU A 250 33.79 -3.74 17.31
C GLU A 250 32.80 -2.87 16.48
N ARG A 251 32.78 -3.03 15.13
CA ARG A 251 31.96 -2.26 14.21
C ARG A 251 31.06 -3.18 13.38
N SER A 252 30.07 -3.78 14.05
CA SER A 252 29.13 -4.77 13.50
C SER A 252 28.48 -4.32 12.19
N GLY A 253 28.44 -5.22 11.20
CA GLY A 253 27.72 -5.05 9.92
C GLY A 253 27.11 -6.36 9.47
N THR A 254 26.30 -6.37 8.43
CA THR A 254 25.62 -7.57 7.93
C THR A 254 26.42 -8.30 6.85
N GLY A 255 27.41 -7.62 6.22
CA GLY A 255 28.13 -8.12 5.05
C GLY A 255 27.29 -8.22 3.78
N ILE A 256 26.11 -7.58 3.75
CA ILE A 256 25.15 -7.65 2.64
C ILE A 256 25.07 -6.32 1.85
N GLY A 257 25.38 -5.20 2.48
CA GLY A 257 25.20 -3.88 1.88
C GLY A 257 25.97 -3.65 0.56
N LEU A 258 27.27 -3.98 0.53
CA LEU A 258 28.11 -3.80 -0.67
C LEU A 258 27.77 -4.80 -1.80
N PRO A 259 27.51 -6.09 -1.55
CA PRO A 259 26.93 -7.01 -2.53
C PRO A 259 25.63 -6.44 -3.17
N LEU A 260 24.74 -5.85 -2.37
CA LEU A 260 23.51 -5.24 -2.83
C LEU A 260 23.78 -4.02 -3.74
N VAL A 261 24.70 -3.14 -3.35
CA VAL A 261 25.16 -2.00 -4.19
C VAL A 261 25.63 -2.50 -5.56
N ARG A 262 26.48 -3.55 -5.60
CA ARG A 262 26.97 -4.14 -6.85
C ARG A 262 25.82 -4.67 -7.73
N GLN A 263 24.85 -5.37 -7.14
CA GLN A 263 23.71 -5.89 -7.88
C GLN A 263 22.82 -4.77 -8.45
N MET A 264 22.57 -3.70 -7.68
CA MET A 264 21.79 -2.55 -8.15
C MET A 264 22.51 -1.79 -9.27
N CYS A 265 23.82 -1.60 -9.18
CA CYS A 265 24.62 -1.00 -10.25
C CYS A 265 24.53 -1.86 -11.53
N LEU A 266 24.69 -3.19 -11.44
CA LEU A 266 24.57 -4.11 -12.56
C LEU A 266 23.15 -4.08 -13.18
N ALA A 267 22.10 -4.03 -12.37
CA ALA A 267 20.72 -3.92 -12.84
C ALA A 267 20.47 -2.62 -13.62
N MET A 268 21.16 -1.54 -13.27
CA MET A 268 21.18 -0.26 -14.01
C MET A 268 22.28 -0.21 -15.07
N LYS A 269 22.86 -1.36 -15.50
CA LYS A 269 23.92 -1.48 -16.51
C LYS A 269 25.19 -0.66 -16.19
N GLY A 270 25.39 -0.35 -14.92
CA GLY A 270 26.55 0.33 -14.42
C GLY A 270 27.55 -0.61 -13.74
N LYS A 271 28.52 -0.03 -13.05
CA LYS A 271 29.53 -0.73 -12.25
C LYS A 271 29.82 0.00 -10.97
N VAL A 272 30.38 -0.72 -9.98
CA VAL A 272 30.97 -0.17 -8.77
C VAL A 272 32.39 -0.69 -8.62
N GLU A 273 33.32 0.19 -8.29
CA GLU A 273 34.74 -0.09 -8.04
C GLU A 273 35.11 0.45 -6.65
N ALA A 274 36.06 -0.19 -6.00
CA ALA A 274 36.52 0.22 -4.68
C ALA A 274 38.04 0.32 -4.67
N TYR A 275 38.55 1.36 -4.03
CA TYR A 275 39.97 1.60 -3.80
C TYR A 275 40.17 1.87 -2.32
N SER A 276 41.14 1.22 -1.69
CA SER A 276 41.39 1.41 -0.27
C SER A 276 42.85 1.18 0.07
N ILE A 277 43.34 1.94 1.01
CA ILE A 277 44.68 1.79 1.62
C ILE A 277 44.47 1.77 3.12
N LYS A 278 44.98 0.73 3.78
CA LYS A 278 44.85 0.54 5.23
C LYS A 278 45.49 1.73 5.98
N GLY A 279 44.70 2.41 6.80
CA GLY A 279 45.09 3.59 7.55
C GLY A 279 44.96 4.94 6.78
N GLU A 280 44.56 4.92 5.50
CA GLU A 280 44.36 6.13 4.70
C GLU A 280 42.92 6.37 4.27
N GLY A 281 42.08 5.30 4.27
CA GLY A 281 40.67 5.37 3.97
C GLY A 281 40.22 4.53 2.78
N THR A 282 38.99 4.75 2.34
CA THR A 282 38.34 3.99 1.26
C THR A 282 37.60 4.92 0.31
N SER A 283 37.63 4.58 -0.98
CA SER A 283 36.86 5.27 -2.03
C SER A 283 36.06 4.27 -2.84
N PHE A 284 34.74 4.47 -2.92
CA PHE A 284 33.83 3.74 -3.79
C PHE A 284 33.44 4.59 -4.99
N ILE A 285 33.62 4.07 -6.20
CA ILE A 285 33.28 4.75 -7.45
C ILE A 285 32.14 4.00 -8.13
N VAL A 286 30.98 4.61 -8.25
CA VAL A 286 29.81 4.09 -8.96
C VAL A 286 29.70 4.81 -10.29
N THR A 287 29.60 4.04 -11.39
CA THR A 287 29.43 4.57 -12.75
C THR A 287 28.13 4.04 -13.33
N LEU A 288 27.20 4.93 -13.72
CA LEU A 288 25.89 4.59 -14.27
C LEU A 288 25.67 5.31 -15.61
N PRO A 289 25.16 4.63 -16.67
CA PRO A 289 24.84 5.29 -17.94
C PRO A 289 23.68 6.29 -17.77
N LEU A 290 23.78 7.48 -18.36
CA LEU A 290 22.75 8.53 -18.27
C LEU A 290 21.48 8.16 -19.05
N ARG A 291 21.60 7.43 -20.16
CA ARG A 291 20.45 7.01 -21.00
C ARG A 291 20.43 5.50 -21.17
N GLN A 292 19.35 4.88 -20.70
CA GLN A 292 19.23 3.42 -20.70
C GLN A 292 17.93 2.91 -21.34
N HIS A 293 16.86 3.72 -21.38
CA HIS A 293 15.54 3.32 -21.85
C HIS A 293 15.12 4.09 -23.10
N LYS A 294 14.58 3.39 -24.10
CA LYS A 294 14.07 3.98 -25.37
C LYS A 294 12.57 4.31 -25.31
N SER A 295 11.94 4.45 -24.16
CA SER A 295 10.54 4.81 -24.06
C SER A 295 10.37 6.31 -23.86
N SER A 296 9.41 6.90 -24.57
CA SER A 296 8.93 8.27 -24.37
C SER A 296 8.27 8.34 -22.98
N PHE A 297 8.98 8.87 -22.01
CA PHE A 297 8.37 9.24 -20.73
C PHE A 297 7.76 10.64 -20.88
N GLU A 298 6.47 10.77 -20.55
CA GLU A 298 5.86 12.06 -20.28
C GLU A 298 6.51 12.66 -19.02
N GLU A 299 6.89 13.91 -19.09
CA GLU A 299 7.43 14.68 -17.96
C GLU A 299 6.34 14.78 -16.87
N SER A 300 6.37 13.88 -15.91
CA SER A 300 5.62 14.04 -14.67
C SER A 300 6.51 14.82 -13.68
N ALA A 301 6.27 16.12 -13.62
CA ALA A 301 6.81 16.96 -12.55
C ALA A 301 6.33 16.43 -11.20
N CYS A 302 7.24 15.86 -10.44
CA CYS A 302 6.98 15.40 -9.08
C CYS A 302 6.98 16.61 -8.15
N HIS A 303 5.82 17.25 -7.97
CA HIS A 303 5.60 18.16 -6.85
C HIS A 303 5.37 17.32 -5.59
N ILE A 304 6.39 17.24 -4.77
CA ILE A 304 6.23 16.76 -3.38
C ILE A 304 5.67 17.93 -2.59
N GLU A 305 4.36 17.98 -2.40
CA GLU A 305 3.78 18.81 -1.36
C GLU A 305 4.19 18.23 -0.01
N LYS A 306 5.01 18.97 0.72
CA LYS A 306 5.25 18.74 2.13
C LYS A 306 4.00 19.18 2.89
N ASP A 307 3.25 18.21 3.37
CA ASP A 307 2.22 18.46 4.36
C ASP A 307 2.84 18.34 5.76
N ASP A 308 3.50 19.43 6.18
CA ASP A 308 4.02 19.62 7.55
C ASP A 308 2.87 20.13 8.45
N SER A 309 1.86 19.31 8.68
CA SER A 309 0.90 19.57 9.76
C SER A 309 1.25 18.74 10.99
N ILE A 310 2.14 19.29 11.81
CA ILE A 310 2.34 18.87 13.20
C ILE A 310 1.06 19.25 13.97
N TYR A 311 0.21 18.26 14.23
CA TYR A 311 -0.91 18.44 15.14
C TYR A 311 -0.43 18.19 16.58
N ASP A 312 -0.31 19.27 17.34
CA ASP A 312 -0.27 19.23 18.80
C ASP A 312 -1.59 18.65 19.31
N ILE A 313 -1.57 17.43 19.83
CA ILE A 313 -2.76 16.77 20.37
C ILE A 313 -2.50 16.44 21.83
N THR A 314 -3.10 17.26 22.71
CA THR A 314 -3.33 16.86 24.11
C THR A 314 -4.43 15.80 24.14
N PRO A 315 -4.25 14.68 24.86
CA PRO A 315 -5.27 13.64 24.96
C PRO A 315 -6.42 14.09 25.85
N ASP A 316 -7.62 14.17 25.26
CA ASP A 316 -8.87 14.41 26.00
C ASP A 316 -9.45 13.08 26.50
N THR A 317 -9.57 12.92 27.81
CA THR A 317 -9.90 11.68 28.53
C THR A 317 -11.38 11.57 28.88
N SER A 318 -12.29 11.72 27.92
CA SER A 318 -13.73 11.51 28.21
C SER A 318 -14.45 10.81 27.07
N CYS A 319 -14.53 9.46 27.14
CA CYS A 319 -15.46 8.66 26.32
C CYS A 319 -16.33 7.77 27.21
N PRO A 320 -17.67 7.89 27.19
CA PRO A 320 -18.56 7.08 28.00
C PRO A 320 -18.88 5.69 27.44
N ASP A 321 -18.65 5.39 26.17
CA ASP A 321 -18.74 4.03 25.60
C ASP A 321 -17.43 3.70 24.89
N LYS A 322 -16.73 2.64 25.33
CA LYS A 322 -15.50 2.18 24.66
C LYS A 322 -15.84 1.82 23.21
N ALA A 323 -15.21 2.48 22.23
CA ALA A 323 -15.35 2.15 20.82
C ALA A 323 -14.92 0.69 20.55
N THR A 324 -15.59 0.02 19.61
CA THR A 324 -15.33 -1.38 19.27
C THR A 324 -14.38 -1.47 18.08
N ILE A 325 -13.26 -2.17 18.24
CA ILE A 325 -12.24 -2.39 17.20
C ILE A 325 -12.21 -3.88 16.84
N LEU A 326 -12.27 -4.19 15.55
CA LEU A 326 -12.05 -5.54 15.03
C LEU A 326 -10.59 -5.67 14.56
N ILE A 327 -9.87 -6.62 15.13
CA ILE A 327 -8.49 -6.98 14.78
C ILE A 327 -8.56 -8.27 13.96
N VAL A 328 -8.00 -8.25 12.75
CA VAL A 328 -7.95 -9.38 11.82
C VAL A 328 -6.49 -9.70 11.54
N GLU A 329 -6.01 -10.76 12.15
CA GLU A 329 -4.61 -11.19 12.12
C GLU A 329 -4.60 -12.71 12.28
N ASP A 330 -3.86 -13.44 11.45
CA ASP A 330 -3.77 -14.91 11.49
C ASP A 330 -2.76 -15.40 12.53
N ASN A 331 -1.81 -14.55 12.93
CA ASN A 331 -0.83 -14.84 13.97
C ASN A 331 -1.37 -14.41 15.35
N GLU A 332 -1.56 -15.39 16.25
CA GLU A 332 -2.10 -15.16 17.60
C GLU A 332 -1.24 -14.21 18.43
N ASP A 333 0.10 -14.33 18.37
CA ASP A 333 1.02 -13.50 19.15
C ASP A 333 0.95 -12.02 18.71
N VAL A 334 0.81 -11.77 17.40
CA VAL A 334 0.65 -10.40 16.86
C VAL A 334 -0.73 -9.85 17.19
N ALA A 335 -1.78 -10.67 17.08
CA ALA A 335 -3.13 -10.27 17.47
C ALA A 335 -3.19 -9.89 18.95
N GLU A 336 -2.56 -10.69 19.83
CA GLU A 336 -2.44 -10.42 21.27
C GLU A 336 -1.64 -9.13 21.53
N TYR A 337 -0.51 -8.94 20.83
CA TYR A 337 0.30 -7.71 20.94
C TYR A 337 -0.48 -6.45 20.54
N ILE A 338 -1.21 -6.49 19.41
CA ILE A 338 -2.12 -5.39 19.00
C ILE A 338 -3.20 -5.20 20.06
N GLY A 339 -3.74 -6.31 20.59
CA GLY A 339 -4.75 -6.31 21.64
C GLY A 339 -4.28 -5.59 22.89
N HIS A 340 -3.15 -5.99 23.47
CA HIS A 340 -2.57 -5.35 24.66
C HIS A 340 -2.32 -3.84 24.47
N THR A 341 -1.94 -3.44 23.26
CA THR A 341 -1.73 -2.02 22.95
C THR A 341 -3.02 -1.18 23.03
N LEU A 342 -4.20 -1.80 22.84
CA LEU A 342 -5.48 -1.11 22.66
C LEU A 342 -6.54 -1.42 23.73
N GLU A 343 -6.42 -2.51 24.51
CA GLU A 343 -7.46 -3.04 25.42
C GLU A 343 -7.87 -2.09 26.54
N ASP A 344 -6.95 -1.25 27.02
CA ASP A 344 -7.26 -0.28 28.07
C ASP A 344 -8.31 0.75 27.64
N ARG A 345 -8.36 1.07 26.35
CA ARG A 345 -9.17 2.17 25.80
C ARG A 345 -10.36 1.70 24.96
N PHE A 346 -10.31 0.50 24.40
CA PHE A 346 -11.26 0.01 23.40
C PHE A 346 -11.83 -1.36 23.76
N THR A 347 -12.98 -1.69 23.18
CA THR A 347 -13.52 -3.07 23.17
C THR A 347 -13.00 -3.79 21.95
N LEU A 348 -12.36 -4.94 22.13
CA LEU A 348 -11.68 -5.65 21.07
C LEU A 348 -12.45 -6.89 20.62
N ILE A 349 -12.47 -7.12 19.31
CA ILE A 349 -12.97 -8.34 18.65
C ILE A 349 -11.83 -8.87 17.78
N PHE A 350 -11.58 -10.17 17.81
CA PHE A 350 -10.49 -10.80 17.06
C PHE A 350 -11.04 -11.74 15.98
N ALA A 351 -10.35 -11.79 14.83
CA ALA A 351 -10.61 -12.74 13.76
C ALA A 351 -9.29 -13.23 13.17
N GLN A 352 -9.20 -14.52 12.82
CA GLN A 352 -7.96 -15.18 12.38
C GLN A 352 -7.85 -15.30 10.85
N SER A 353 -8.79 -14.77 10.08
CA SER A 353 -8.73 -14.74 8.61
C SER A 353 -9.61 -13.63 8.05
N GLY A 354 -9.40 -13.26 6.78
CA GLY A 354 -10.21 -12.26 6.09
C GLY A 354 -11.69 -12.60 6.03
N GLU A 355 -12.04 -13.89 5.80
CA GLU A 355 -13.43 -14.36 5.77
C GLU A 355 -14.10 -14.23 7.14
N HIS A 356 -13.41 -14.64 8.21
CA HIS A 356 -13.91 -14.48 9.58
C HIS A 356 -13.99 -12.99 9.97
N GLY A 357 -13.04 -12.19 9.52
CA GLY A 357 -13.03 -10.74 9.70
C GLY A 357 -14.25 -10.09 9.07
N LEU A 358 -14.57 -10.45 7.81
CA LEU A 358 -15.76 -9.96 7.11
C LEU A 358 -17.06 -10.37 7.82
N ALA A 359 -17.19 -11.63 8.20
CA ALA A 359 -18.38 -12.13 8.93
C ALA A 359 -18.59 -11.38 10.26
N LYS A 360 -17.52 -11.19 11.05
CA LYS A 360 -17.59 -10.42 12.30
C LYS A 360 -17.85 -8.93 12.07
N ALA A 361 -17.32 -8.35 11.00
CA ALA A 361 -17.62 -6.97 10.63
C ALA A 361 -19.11 -6.77 10.32
N GLU A 362 -19.75 -7.73 9.63
CA GLU A 362 -21.19 -7.71 9.35
C GLU A 362 -22.04 -7.93 10.61
N GLU A 363 -21.58 -8.80 11.52
CA GLU A 363 -22.29 -9.11 12.76
C GLU A 363 -22.23 -7.96 13.77
N TYR A 364 -21.02 -7.39 13.99
CA TYR A 364 -20.78 -6.43 15.07
C TYR A 364 -20.79 -4.97 14.61
N ILE A 365 -20.53 -4.68 13.33
CA ILE A 365 -20.36 -3.34 12.75
C ILE A 365 -19.42 -2.49 13.63
N PRO A 366 -18.11 -2.83 13.70
CA PRO A 366 -17.16 -2.18 14.58
C PRO A 366 -16.93 -0.71 14.20
N ASP A 367 -16.36 0.05 15.13
CA ASP A 367 -16.03 1.45 14.88
C ASP A 367 -14.78 1.62 14.01
N LEU A 368 -13.87 0.63 14.03
CA LEU A 368 -12.65 0.59 13.26
C LEU A 368 -12.22 -0.87 13.04
N ILE A 369 -11.58 -1.13 11.92
CA ILE A 369 -10.98 -2.44 11.60
C ILE A 369 -9.49 -2.26 11.43
N ILE A 370 -8.70 -3.15 12.06
CA ILE A 370 -7.27 -3.28 11.87
C ILE A 370 -7.04 -4.65 11.24
N SER A 371 -6.39 -4.70 10.07
CA SER A 371 -6.20 -5.95 9.34
C SER A 371 -4.76 -6.12 8.87
N ASP A 372 -4.20 -7.32 9.06
CA ASP A 372 -3.01 -7.71 8.32
C ASP A 372 -3.33 -7.87 6.83
N VAL A 373 -2.30 -7.71 5.99
CA VAL A 373 -2.37 -7.95 4.54
C VAL A 373 -2.26 -9.44 4.23
N MET A 374 -1.28 -10.11 4.81
CA MET A 374 -0.86 -11.46 4.40
C MET A 374 -1.54 -12.53 5.26
N MET A 375 -2.76 -12.88 4.93
CA MET A 375 -3.51 -13.93 5.61
C MET A 375 -3.87 -15.07 4.64
N PRO A 376 -3.98 -16.33 5.11
CA PRO A 376 -4.45 -17.44 4.30
C PRO A 376 -5.90 -17.22 3.82
N GLY A 377 -6.20 -17.57 2.57
CA GLY A 377 -7.51 -17.38 1.96
C GLY A 377 -7.69 -15.95 1.45
N MET A 378 -8.66 -15.22 1.99
CA MET A 378 -8.91 -13.80 1.67
C MET A 378 -7.83 -12.91 2.30
N ASP A 379 -7.06 -12.20 1.48
CA ASP A 379 -6.07 -11.24 1.96
C ASP A 379 -6.72 -9.94 2.49
N GLY A 380 -5.95 -9.16 3.27
CA GLY A 380 -6.44 -7.91 3.87
C GLY A 380 -6.85 -6.86 2.85
N TYR A 381 -6.24 -6.84 1.66
CA TYR A 381 -6.64 -5.91 0.59
C TYR A 381 -7.98 -6.31 -0.04
N GLU A 382 -8.22 -7.59 -0.25
CA GLU A 382 -9.48 -8.11 -0.77
C GLU A 382 -10.61 -7.90 0.23
N MET A 383 -10.37 -8.17 1.52
CA MET A 383 -11.29 -7.87 2.60
C MET A 383 -11.63 -6.38 2.66
N CYS A 384 -10.62 -5.49 2.60
CA CYS A 384 -10.82 -4.05 2.61
C CYS A 384 -11.67 -3.59 1.42
N ARG A 385 -11.40 -4.07 0.20
CA ARG A 385 -12.23 -3.78 -0.99
C ARG A 385 -13.67 -4.22 -0.79
N THR A 386 -13.89 -5.41 -0.24
CA THR A 386 -15.22 -5.94 0.05
C THR A 386 -15.97 -5.08 1.06
N ILE A 387 -15.31 -4.68 2.15
CA ILE A 387 -15.85 -3.76 3.17
C ILE A 387 -16.23 -2.42 2.54
N LYS A 388 -15.32 -1.80 1.76
CA LYS A 388 -15.55 -0.49 1.16
C LYS A 388 -16.60 -0.48 0.04
N SER A 389 -16.83 -1.62 -0.61
CA SER A 389 -17.91 -1.79 -1.59
C SER A 389 -19.26 -2.16 -0.97
N SER A 390 -19.28 -2.61 0.29
CA SER A 390 -20.51 -3.01 1.00
C SER A 390 -21.37 -1.81 1.37
N GLU A 391 -22.65 -1.81 1.02
CA GLU A 391 -23.59 -0.78 1.49
C GLU A 391 -23.72 -0.74 3.03
N ILE A 392 -23.38 -1.83 3.73
CA ILE A 392 -23.49 -1.93 5.18
C ILE A 392 -22.22 -1.46 5.88
N LEU A 393 -21.04 -1.80 5.36
CA LEU A 393 -19.75 -1.67 6.06
C LEU A 393 -18.88 -0.50 5.59
N ASN A 394 -19.18 0.12 4.45
CA ASN A 394 -18.32 1.11 3.79
C ASN A 394 -17.93 2.33 4.64
N HIS A 395 -18.70 2.64 5.69
CA HIS A 395 -18.46 3.73 6.63
C HIS A 395 -17.42 3.39 7.72
N ILE A 396 -16.97 2.13 7.80
CA ILE A 396 -16.01 1.69 8.81
C ILE A 396 -14.61 2.01 8.31
N PRO A 397 -13.80 2.78 9.07
CA PRO A 397 -12.40 3.00 8.73
C PRO A 397 -11.61 1.70 8.87
N VAL A 398 -10.66 1.49 7.94
CA VAL A 398 -9.81 0.31 7.88
C VAL A 398 -8.34 0.75 7.91
N ILE A 399 -7.61 0.28 8.92
CA ILE A 399 -6.15 0.37 9.00
C ILE A 399 -5.59 -0.95 8.48
N ILE A 400 -4.74 -0.88 7.48
CA ILE A 400 -4.01 -2.05 6.97
C ILE A 400 -2.62 -2.08 7.60
N ILE A 401 -2.26 -3.19 8.22
CA ILE A 401 -0.92 -3.44 8.73
C ILE A 401 -0.20 -4.36 7.74
N SER A 402 1.03 -4.01 7.34
CA SER A 402 1.77 -4.78 6.34
C SER A 402 3.24 -4.91 6.69
N ALA A 403 3.82 -6.04 6.30
CA ALA A 403 5.26 -6.25 6.35
C ALA A 403 6.02 -5.57 5.20
N ARG A 404 5.37 -4.95 4.23
CA ARG A 404 5.99 -4.41 3.02
C ARG A 404 6.09 -2.90 3.05
N ASN A 405 7.30 -2.38 2.81
CA ASN A 405 7.62 -0.95 2.76
C ASN A 405 7.58 -0.36 1.32
N GLU A 406 7.07 -1.09 0.32
CA GLU A 406 7.11 -0.60 -1.05
C GLU A 406 6.02 0.43 -1.31
N GLU A 407 6.38 1.51 -2.01
CA GLU A 407 5.47 2.55 -2.47
C GLU A 407 4.33 1.98 -3.34
N THR A 408 4.61 0.91 -4.09
CA THR A 408 3.64 0.12 -4.87
C THR A 408 2.61 -0.58 -3.99
N ASP A 409 3.01 -1.11 -2.82
CA ASP A 409 2.10 -1.79 -1.89
C ASP A 409 1.27 -0.76 -1.11
N ARG A 410 1.86 0.38 -0.74
CA ARG A 410 1.14 1.54 -0.19
C ARG A 410 0.12 2.09 -1.19
N MET A 411 0.48 2.19 -2.46
CA MET A 411 -0.46 2.57 -3.54
C MET A 411 -1.54 1.52 -3.77
N THR A 412 -1.23 0.24 -3.60
CA THR A 412 -2.23 -0.85 -3.69
C THR A 412 -3.18 -0.79 -2.49
N GLY A 413 -2.67 -0.52 -1.28
CA GLY A 413 -3.47 -0.28 -0.08
C GLY A 413 -4.40 0.92 -0.23
N LEU A 414 -3.90 2.06 -0.73
CA LEU A 414 -4.72 3.23 -1.03
C LEU A 414 -5.77 2.94 -2.13
N LYS A 415 -5.42 2.16 -3.15
CA LYS A 415 -6.37 1.71 -4.21
C LYS A 415 -7.39 0.70 -3.70
N SER A 416 -7.11 -0.06 -2.64
CA SER A 416 -8.09 -0.93 -1.99
C SER A 416 -9.11 -0.17 -1.15
N GLY A 417 -8.91 1.15 -0.95
CA GLY A 417 -9.79 2.02 -0.18
C GLY A 417 -9.49 2.04 1.32
N ALA A 418 -8.33 1.54 1.76
CA ALA A 418 -7.90 1.65 3.16
C ALA A 418 -7.73 3.11 3.56
N ASP A 419 -8.13 3.45 4.80
CA ASP A 419 -8.07 4.80 5.33
C ASP A 419 -6.70 5.13 5.92
N ALA A 420 -5.96 4.10 6.37
CA ALA A 420 -4.59 4.23 6.84
C ALA A 420 -3.78 2.96 6.61
N TYR A 421 -2.47 3.11 6.67
CA TYR A 421 -1.49 2.05 6.43
C TYR A 421 -0.38 2.12 7.48
N LEU A 422 -0.06 0.97 8.10
CA LEU A 422 1.00 0.85 9.10
C LEU A 422 1.95 -0.28 8.70
N VAL A 423 3.25 -0.08 8.89
CA VAL A 423 4.27 -1.03 8.46
C VAL A 423 4.82 -1.80 9.65
N LYS A 424 4.85 -3.14 9.56
CA LYS A 424 5.52 -4.01 10.56
C LYS A 424 7.06 -3.94 10.39
N PRO A 425 7.85 -3.78 11.48
CA PRO A 425 7.39 -3.58 12.84
C PRO A 425 6.94 -2.13 13.07
N PHE A 426 5.89 -1.95 13.85
CA PHE A 426 5.33 -0.65 14.20
C PHE A 426 5.54 -0.33 15.68
N ASN A 427 5.59 0.98 15.99
CA ASN A 427 5.59 1.44 17.37
C ASN A 427 4.16 1.37 17.94
N PRO A 428 3.95 0.84 19.18
CA PRO A 428 2.67 0.88 19.89
C PRO A 428 2.03 2.26 19.91
N ASP A 429 2.82 3.31 20.20
CA ASP A 429 2.34 4.69 20.22
C ASP A 429 1.80 5.15 18.86
N GLU A 430 2.45 4.74 17.76
CA GLU A 430 2.00 5.06 16.39
C GLU A 430 0.63 4.44 16.11
N LEU A 431 0.44 3.16 16.48
CA LEU A 431 -0.84 2.47 16.35
C LEU A 431 -1.93 3.14 17.20
N GLN A 432 -1.63 3.48 18.46
CA GLN A 432 -2.57 4.16 19.35
C GLN A 432 -2.99 5.53 18.80
N VAL A 433 -2.03 6.35 18.37
CA VAL A 433 -2.29 7.69 17.82
C VAL A 433 -3.11 7.59 16.53
N LEU A 434 -2.75 6.66 15.62
CA LEU A 434 -3.47 6.47 14.37
C LEU A 434 -4.92 6.04 14.62
N THR A 435 -5.13 5.08 15.51
CA THR A 435 -6.45 4.58 15.94
C THR A 435 -7.29 5.69 16.54
N ALA A 436 -6.72 6.46 17.48
CA ALA A 436 -7.41 7.57 18.13
C ALA A 436 -7.81 8.68 17.15
N ASN A 437 -6.93 9.04 16.22
CA ASN A 437 -7.20 10.05 15.19
C ASN A 437 -8.32 9.63 14.24
N MET A 438 -8.35 8.36 13.80
CA MET A 438 -9.40 7.82 12.95
C MET A 438 -10.77 7.87 13.63
N LEU A 439 -10.85 7.42 14.89
CA LEU A 439 -12.08 7.46 15.68
C LEU A 439 -12.54 8.89 15.98
N LYS A 440 -11.61 9.83 16.27
CA LYS A 440 -11.90 11.25 16.49
C LYS A 440 -12.47 11.90 15.22
N SER A 441 -11.88 11.65 14.06
CA SER A 441 -12.37 12.17 12.78
C SER A 441 -13.78 11.67 12.48
N LYS A 442 -14.06 10.38 12.74
CA LYS A 442 -15.41 9.79 12.62
C LYS A 442 -16.41 10.46 13.58
N LYS A 443 -16.01 10.73 14.83
CA LYS A 443 -16.85 11.41 15.82
C LYS A 443 -17.21 12.82 15.37
N ILE A 444 -16.24 13.61 14.92
CA ILE A 444 -16.47 14.98 14.43
C ILE A 444 -17.43 14.98 13.24
N LEU A 445 -17.31 14.00 12.35
CA LEU A 445 -18.20 13.88 11.18
C LEU A 445 -19.64 13.53 11.62
N ARG A 446 -19.81 12.62 12.60
CA ARG A 446 -21.11 12.29 13.21
C ARG A 446 -21.77 13.51 13.85
N GLU A 447 -21.03 14.28 14.63
CA GLU A 447 -21.53 15.49 15.31
C GLU A 447 -22.01 16.54 14.28
N LYS A 448 -21.22 16.77 13.21
CA LYS A 448 -21.62 17.67 12.12
C LYS A 448 -22.89 17.20 11.39
N LEU A 449 -23.03 15.88 11.21
CA LEU A 449 -24.21 15.29 10.59
C LEU A 449 -25.44 15.46 11.50
N HIS A 450 -25.30 15.16 12.79
CA HIS A 450 -26.34 15.33 13.80
C HIS A 450 -26.85 16.79 13.81
N ASP A 451 -25.95 17.75 13.91
CA ASP A 451 -26.27 19.18 13.89
C ASP A 451 -26.97 19.63 12.61
N ALA A 452 -26.61 19.04 11.46
CA ALA A 452 -27.24 19.40 10.21
C ALA A 452 -28.65 18.80 10.08
N LEU A 453 -28.83 17.58 10.56
CA LEU A 453 -30.13 16.90 10.61
C LEU A 453 -31.07 17.62 11.57
N ASP A 454 -30.60 18.06 12.73
CA ASP A 454 -31.38 18.85 13.70
C ASP A 454 -31.80 20.23 13.14
N LYS A 455 -31.06 20.78 12.20
CA LYS A 455 -31.40 22.02 11.49
C LYS A 455 -32.23 21.80 10.22
N GLY A 456 -32.71 20.57 9.97
CA GLY A 456 -33.53 20.21 8.81
C GLY A 456 -32.79 20.25 7.47
N LYS A 457 -31.45 20.16 7.47
CA LYS A 457 -30.64 20.12 6.26
C LYS A 457 -30.41 18.67 5.83
N SER A 458 -30.89 18.33 4.64
CA SER A 458 -30.73 16.99 4.06
C SER A 458 -29.33 16.72 3.46
N SER A 459 -28.39 17.67 3.51
CA SER A 459 -27.04 17.50 3.02
C SER A 459 -26.01 18.18 3.90
N VAL A 460 -24.95 17.44 4.26
CA VAL A 460 -23.79 17.93 5.01
C VAL A 460 -22.60 18.03 4.07
N PRO A 461 -21.93 19.18 3.94
CA PRO A 461 -20.68 19.28 3.20
C PRO A 461 -19.60 18.42 3.89
N GLY A 462 -18.90 17.58 3.11
CA GLY A 462 -17.78 16.78 3.61
C GLY A 462 -18.12 15.33 3.98
N LEU A 463 -19.36 14.86 3.84
CA LEU A 463 -19.67 13.43 3.93
C LEU A 463 -19.11 12.67 2.71
N PRO A 464 -18.46 11.51 2.90
CA PRO A 464 -18.08 10.62 1.82
C PRO A 464 -19.28 10.23 0.95
N GLY A 465 -19.04 10.03 -0.36
CA GLY A 465 -20.11 9.75 -1.31
C GLY A 465 -21.07 8.62 -0.94
N PRO A 466 -20.56 7.45 -0.49
CA PRO A 466 -21.38 6.31 -0.09
C PRO A 466 -22.25 6.57 1.14
N GLU A 467 -21.71 7.25 2.16
CA GLU A 467 -22.48 7.62 3.37
C GLU A 467 -23.57 8.64 3.06
N LYS A 468 -23.25 9.61 2.20
CA LYS A 468 -24.22 10.59 1.73
C LYS A 468 -25.37 9.92 0.99
N ALA A 469 -25.08 8.94 0.13
CA ALA A 469 -26.10 8.18 -0.59
C ALA A 469 -26.99 7.36 0.38
N PHE A 470 -26.37 6.71 1.36
CA PHE A 470 -27.12 5.96 2.38
C PHE A 470 -28.04 6.86 3.20
N VAL A 471 -27.53 7.97 3.74
CA VAL A 471 -28.31 8.92 4.53
C VAL A 471 -29.45 9.51 3.69
N ALA A 472 -29.21 9.88 2.44
CA ALA A 472 -30.24 10.40 1.55
C ALA A 472 -31.35 9.37 1.27
N LYS A 473 -30.98 8.11 0.97
CA LYS A 473 -31.92 6.99 0.75
C LYS A 473 -32.73 6.72 2.03
N PHE A 474 -32.07 6.60 3.17
CA PHE A 474 -32.67 6.35 4.47
C PHE A 474 -33.64 7.48 4.86
N HIS A 475 -33.19 8.74 4.77
CA HIS A 475 -34.04 9.92 5.06
C HIS A 475 -35.26 9.98 4.11
N GLY A 476 -35.07 9.70 2.82
CA GLY A 476 -36.15 9.63 1.85
C GLY A 476 -37.22 8.59 2.20
N ILE A 477 -36.81 7.40 2.66
CA ILE A 477 -37.72 6.34 3.12
C ILE A 477 -38.49 6.79 4.37
N VAL A 478 -37.80 7.45 5.32
CA VAL A 478 -38.44 7.99 6.55
C VAL A 478 -39.45 9.07 6.20
N MET A 479 -39.11 10.01 5.31
CA MET A 479 -40.03 11.07 4.86
C MET A 479 -41.28 10.53 4.14
N ASN A 480 -41.10 9.48 3.31
CA ASN A 480 -42.23 8.84 2.61
C ASN A 480 -43.19 8.10 3.55
N GLY A 481 -42.69 7.62 4.71
CA GLY A 481 -43.50 6.94 5.73
C GLY A 481 -43.89 7.83 6.92
N ILE A 482 -43.61 9.14 6.88
CA ILE A 482 -43.68 10.01 8.06
C ILE A 482 -45.09 10.16 8.64
N ALA A 483 -46.13 10.08 7.78
CA ALA A 483 -47.54 10.22 8.15
C ALA A 483 -48.17 8.91 8.68
N ASP A 484 -47.52 7.77 8.49
CA ASP A 484 -48.00 6.49 8.94
C ASP A 484 -47.63 6.24 10.40
N PRO A 485 -48.62 6.11 11.34
CA PRO A 485 -48.33 5.85 12.76
C PRO A 485 -47.58 4.52 13.00
N GLU A 486 -47.86 3.48 12.18
CA GLU A 486 -47.28 2.14 12.28
C GLU A 486 -45.87 2.07 11.67
N PHE A 487 -45.40 3.16 11.00
CA PHE A 487 -44.09 3.19 10.37
C PHE A 487 -42.97 3.14 11.40
N ASN A 488 -42.20 2.05 11.37
CA ASN A 488 -41.19 1.70 12.36
C ASN A 488 -39.88 1.24 11.69
N SER A 489 -38.90 0.83 12.53
CA SER A 489 -37.58 0.36 12.07
C SER A 489 -37.66 -0.93 11.22
N GLU A 490 -38.72 -1.75 11.38
CA GLU A 490 -38.93 -2.97 10.61
C GLU A 490 -39.31 -2.67 9.17
N ALA A 491 -40.27 -1.75 8.96
CA ALA A 491 -40.66 -1.29 7.64
C ALA A 491 -39.52 -0.62 6.86
N ILE A 492 -38.59 0.04 7.57
CA ILE A 492 -37.39 0.63 6.94
C ILE A 492 -36.39 -0.44 6.59
N SER A 493 -36.16 -1.43 7.48
CA SER A 493 -35.18 -2.47 7.25
C SER A 493 -35.51 -3.32 6.02
N GLU A 494 -36.78 -3.63 5.78
CA GLU A 494 -37.26 -4.28 4.56
C GLU A 494 -36.95 -3.46 3.29
N LYS A 495 -37.25 -2.15 3.31
CA LYS A 495 -37.01 -1.23 2.16
C LYS A 495 -35.52 -0.96 1.91
N MET A 496 -34.68 -1.13 2.93
CA MET A 496 -33.22 -0.98 2.83
C MET A 496 -32.50 -2.30 2.53
N PHE A 497 -33.21 -3.44 2.50
CA PHE A 497 -32.65 -4.78 2.32
C PHE A 497 -31.60 -5.14 3.39
N MET A 498 -31.87 -4.77 4.64
CA MET A 498 -30.99 -4.99 5.79
C MET A 498 -31.78 -5.67 6.91
N SER A 499 -31.10 -6.42 7.80
CA SER A 499 -31.74 -6.82 9.04
C SER A 499 -31.98 -5.61 9.95
N ARG A 500 -32.98 -5.69 10.82
CA ARG A 500 -33.28 -4.62 11.79
C ARG A 500 -32.07 -4.28 12.67
N SER A 501 -31.29 -5.30 13.05
CA SER A 501 -30.08 -5.12 13.86
C SER A 501 -29.00 -4.37 13.08
N GLN A 502 -28.74 -4.77 11.83
CA GLN A 502 -27.77 -4.08 10.95
C GLN A 502 -28.17 -2.64 10.68
N LEU A 503 -29.46 -2.40 10.38
CA LEU A 503 -29.96 -1.03 10.17
C LEU A 503 -29.73 -0.16 11.40
N ASN A 504 -30.13 -0.62 12.60
CA ASN A 504 -29.97 0.12 13.83
C ASN A 504 -28.51 0.43 14.13
N ARG A 505 -27.60 -0.54 13.97
CA ARG A 505 -26.16 -0.35 14.18
C ARG A 505 -25.58 0.64 13.18
N LYS A 506 -25.91 0.53 11.88
CA LYS A 506 -25.43 1.45 10.85
C LYS A 506 -25.97 2.87 11.06
N VAL A 507 -27.25 3.02 11.34
CA VAL A 507 -27.85 4.33 11.63
C VAL A 507 -27.17 4.95 12.86
N LYS A 508 -27.02 4.19 13.96
CA LYS A 508 -26.29 4.64 15.15
C LYS A 508 -24.82 5.00 14.82
N ALA A 509 -24.15 4.19 14.01
CA ALA A 509 -22.77 4.44 13.61
C ALA A 509 -22.59 5.73 12.80
N ILE A 510 -23.58 6.18 12.04
CA ILE A 510 -23.50 7.37 11.18
C ILE A 510 -24.12 8.60 11.84
N THR A 511 -25.26 8.45 12.58
CA THR A 511 -26.07 9.57 13.08
C THR A 511 -26.01 9.74 14.60
N ASP A 512 -25.33 8.85 15.31
CA ASP A 512 -25.27 8.77 16.78
C ASP A 512 -26.62 8.55 17.46
N THR A 513 -27.67 8.23 16.70
CA THR A 513 -29.02 7.97 17.21
C THR A 513 -29.55 6.61 16.70
N ASP A 514 -30.39 5.93 17.48
CA ASP A 514 -31.08 4.75 17.00
C ASP A 514 -32.17 5.11 15.95
N THR A 515 -32.58 4.13 15.15
CA THR A 515 -33.56 4.32 14.07
C THR A 515 -34.89 4.91 14.58
N ALA A 516 -35.37 4.49 15.77
CA ALA A 516 -36.63 4.97 16.31
C ALA A 516 -36.54 6.45 16.75
N THR A 517 -35.42 6.82 17.37
CA THR A 517 -35.13 8.21 17.73
C THR A 517 -34.99 9.08 16.49
N TYR A 518 -34.31 8.59 15.45
CA TYR A 518 -34.22 9.31 14.18
C TYR A 518 -35.59 9.59 13.55
N ILE A 519 -36.46 8.58 13.47
CA ILE A 519 -37.85 8.75 12.96
C ILE A 519 -38.57 9.81 13.78
N ARG A 520 -38.51 9.71 15.12
CA ARG A 520 -39.17 10.65 16.03
C ARG A 520 -38.65 12.09 15.82
N ASN A 521 -37.34 12.29 15.75
CA ASN A 521 -36.75 13.61 15.51
C ASN A 521 -37.15 14.17 14.14
N THR A 522 -37.17 13.34 13.10
CA THR A 522 -37.62 13.74 11.75
C THR A 522 -39.10 14.16 11.76
N ARG A 523 -39.99 13.43 12.47
CA ARG A 523 -41.39 13.81 12.66
C ARG A 523 -41.53 15.15 13.37
N MET A 524 -40.70 15.42 14.38
CA MET A 524 -40.73 16.72 15.10
C MET A 524 -40.25 17.88 14.23
N GLN A 525 -39.22 17.69 13.43
CA GLN A 525 -38.74 18.72 12.52
C GLN A 525 -39.74 19.00 11.39
N TYR A 526 -40.38 17.97 10.83
CA TYR A 526 -41.43 18.14 9.84
C TYR A 526 -42.63 18.90 10.43
N ALA A 527 -43.01 18.57 11.68
CA ALA A 527 -44.05 19.33 12.39
C ALA A 527 -43.69 20.81 12.58
N ALA A 528 -42.43 21.10 12.94
CA ALA A 528 -41.92 22.46 13.10
C ALA A 528 -41.95 23.25 11.77
N GLN A 529 -41.65 22.62 10.66
CA GLN A 529 -41.76 23.21 9.32
C GLN A 529 -43.23 23.54 9.00
N LEU A 530 -44.16 22.60 9.20
CA LEU A 530 -45.58 22.83 8.96
C LEU A 530 -46.14 23.93 9.87
N LEU A 531 -45.79 23.97 11.14
CA LEU A 531 -46.18 25.00 12.08
C LEU A 531 -45.69 26.41 11.70
N SER A 532 -44.53 26.49 11.04
CA SER A 532 -43.92 27.75 10.61
C SER A 532 -44.44 28.22 9.22
N ALA A 533 -44.75 27.27 8.31
CA ALA A 533 -45.08 27.56 6.93
C ALA A 533 -46.59 27.67 6.66
N SER A 534 -47.45 27.11 7.53
CA SER A 534 -48.91 27.04 7.29
C SER A 534 -49.75 27.40 8.52
N ASP A 535 -50.99 27.78 8.24
CA ASP A 535 -52.06 27.99 9.28
C ASP A 535 -52.89 26.73 9.54
N THR A 536 -52.43 25.58 9.04
CA THR A 536 -53.09 24.29 9.21
C THR A 536 -53.37 24.02 10.69
N PRO A 537 -54.59 23.58 11.06
CA PRO A 537 -54.90 23.22 12.43
C PRO A 537 -53.92 22.25 13.05
N ILE A 538 -53.55 22.46 14.33
CA ILE A 538 -52.57 21.61 14.99
C ILE A 538 -53.01 20.13 14.94
N GLY A 539 -54.31 19.86 15.06
CA GLY A 539 -54.84 18.49 14.94
C GLY A 539 -54.54 17.78 13.61
N GLU A 540 -54.57 18.53 12.50
CA GLU A 540 -54.22 18.00 11.19
C GLU A 540 -52.70 17.78 11.06
N ILE A 541 -51.88 18.65 11.62
CA ILE A 541 -50.41 18.49 11.67
C ILE A 541 -50.04 17.24 12.44
N VAL A 542 -50.75 16.95 13.54
CA VAL A 542 -50.54 15.70 14.33
C VAL A 542 -50.69 14.48 13.44
N LEU A 543 -51.75 14.39 12.64
CA LEU A 543 -51.98 13.27 11.73
C LEU A 543 -50.94 13.21 10.59
N GLN A 544 -50.61 14.36 9.98
CA GLN A 544 -49.58 14.44 8.94
C GLN A 544 -48.18 14.04 9.42
N CYS A 545 -47.94 14.12 10.72
CA CYS A 545 -46.69 13.70 11.34
C CYS A 545 -46.72 12.25 11.91
N GLY A 546 -47.79 11.48 11.64
CA GLY A 546 -47.90 10.09 12.06
C GLY A 546 -48.10 9.92 13.57
N PHE A 547 -48.83 10.82 14.24
CA PHE A 547 -49.24 10.68 15.63
C PHE A 547 -50.74 10.45 15.72
N GLU A 548 -51.13 9.46 16.51
CA GLU A 548 -52.54 9.15 16.77
C GLU A 548 -53.14 10.07 17.84
N SER A 549 -52.30 10.60 18.75
CA SER A 549 -52.73 11.40 19.90
C SER A 549 -52.08 12.76 19.92
N ALA A 550 -52.92 13.83 19.93
CA ALA A 550 -52.49 15.20 20.06
C ALA A 550 -51.77 15.46 21.41
N SER A 551 -52.13 14.73 22.46
CA SER A 551 -51.49 14.81 23.76
C SER A 551 -50.05 14.25 23.71
N HIS A 552 -49.88 13.10 23.10
CA HIS A 552 -48.56 12.48 22.92
C HIS A 552 -47.65 13.35 22.02
N PHE A 553 -48.17 13.84 20.90
CA PHE A 553 -47.49 14.79 20.04
C PHE A 553 -47.02 16.05 20.79
N SER A 554 -47.92 16.71 21.50
CA SER A 554 -47.59 17.94 22.23
C SER A 554 -46.52 17.74 23.30
N LYS A 555 -46.56 16.61 24.02
CA LYS A 555 -45.53 16.22 25.00
C LYS A 555 -44.16 15.99 24.30
N THR A 556 -44.13 15.22 23.24
CA THR A 556 -42.90 14.91 22.45
C THR A 556 -42.33 16.19 21.85
N PHE A 557 -43.19 17.04 21.26
CA PHE A 557 -42.77 18.32 20.68
C PHE A 557 -42.14 19.25 21.71
N ARG A 558 -42.78 19.35 22.92
CA ARG A 558 -42.23 20.15 24.03
C ARG A 558 -40.90 19.60 24.52
N GLN A 559 -40.74 18.30 24.57
CA GLN A 559 -39.45 17.68 24.94
C GLN A 559 -38.34 18.00 23.91
N HIS A 560 -38.67 18.06 22.63
CA HIS A 560 -37.68 18.32 21.57
C HIS A 560 -37.35 19.80 21.40
N PHE A 561 -38.32 20.71 21.47
CA PHE A 561 -38.15 22.16 21.24
C PHE A 561 -38.26 23.04 22.48
N ASN A 562 -38.43 22.48 23.68
CA ASN A 562 -38.65 23.17 24.93
C ASN A 562 -39.83 24.15 24.93
N MET A 563 -40.78 24.01 24.01
CA MET A 563 -42.01 24.81 23.88
C MET A 563 -43.14 24.02 23.29
N THR A 564 -44.39 24.41 23.58
CA THR A 564 -45.57 23.78 22.98
C THR A 564 -45.70 24.10 21.50
N PRO A 565 -46.39 23.27 20.68
CA PRO A 565 -46.64 23.57 19.25
C PRO A 565 -47.29 24.94 19.02
N SER A 566 -48.21 25.35 19.88
CA SER A 566 -48.89 26.66 19.83
C SER A 566 -47.93 27.82 20.10
N GLU A 567 -47.09 27.71 21.11
CA GLU A 567 -46.04 28.70 21.45
C GLU A 567 -45.03 28.81 20.30
N TYR A 568 -44.60 27.68 19.74
CA TYR A 568 -43.66 27.64 18.60
C TYR A 568 -44.22 28.37 17.38
N ARG A 569 -45.48 28.10 17.01
CA ARG A 569 -46.17 28.77 15.91
C ARG A 569 -46.21 30.28 16.11
N ARG A 570 -46.58 30.72 17.32
CA ARG A 570 -46.68 32.16 17.67
C ARG A 570 -45.33 32.86 17.55
N LYS A 571 -44.28 32.24 18.07
CA LYS A 571 -42.92 32.79 18.06
C LYS A 571 -42.30 32.90 16.67
N LYS A 572 -42.71 32.08 15.74
CA LYS A 572 -42.19 32.09 14.35
C LYS A 572 -42.96 32.99 13.41
N LYS A 573 -44.18 33.44 13.80
CA LYS A 573 -45.02 34.39 13.04
C LYS A 573 -44.88 35.82 13.54
N SER A 574 -44.33 36.05 14.70
CA SER A 574 -43.90 37.37 15.21
C SER A 574 -42.42 37.63 14.87
#